data_3ee668416f899e9715d5270140954878
#
_entry.id   3ee668416f899e9715d5270140954878
#
_cell.length_a   1.000
_cell.length_b   1.000
_cell.length_c   1.000
_cell.angle_alpha   90.00
_cell.angle_beta   90.00
_cell.angle_gamma   90.00
#
_symmetry.space_group_name_H-M   'P 1'
#
loop_
_entity.id
_entity.type
_entity.pdbx_description
1 polymer ?
#
loop_
_entity_poly.entity_id
_entity_poly.type
_entity_poly.pdbx_seq_one_letter_code
_entity_poly.pdbx_strand_id
1 'polypeptide(L)'
;MFHCEVIDNSKEKITIQKAKKFIETQKCGASLYFLGTVRDHNNDKTVTGITYDSHDVMVKKSFKEIYEDAIDKLKLEHPTAFVEHAKGYVPLGGISVIIAVACKHRAQVYEFSRFI
;
A
#
# COMPACT_ATOMS: atom_id res chain seq x y z
N MET A 1 5.12 -4.59 12.44
CA MET A 1 3.65 -4.62 12.41
C MET A 1 3.14 -4.57 10.97
N PHE A 2 2.03 -5.21 10.72
CA PHE A 2 1.49 -5.32 9.37
C PHE A 2 -0.01 -5.04 9.36
N HIS A 3 -0.43 -4.15 8.45
CA HIS A 3 -1.83 -3.86 8.18
C HIS A 3 -2.07 -4.05 6.69
N CYS A 4 -3.07 -4.85 6.33
CA CYS A 4 -3.48 -5.01 4.94
C CYS A 4 -4.98 -5.14 4.86
N GLU A 5 -5.61 -4.24 4.12
CA GLU A 5 -7.06 -4.26 3.90
C GLU A 5 -7.39 -3.95 2.45
N VAL A 6 -8.47 -4.55 1.99
CA VAL A 6 -9.11 -4.17 0.72
C VAL A 6 -10.27 -3.26 1.06
N ILE A 7 -10.24 -2.05 0.52
CA ILE A 7 -11.19 -0.99 0.87
C ILE A 7 -12.22 -0.84 -0.25
N ASP A 8 -13.48 -1.02 0.10
CA ASP A 8 -14.58 -0.75 -0.84
C ASP A 8 -14.73 0.77 -1.00
N ASN A 9 -14.33 1.27 -2.16
CA ASN A 9 -14.29 2.71 -2.42
C ASN A 9 -15.64 3.40 -2.42
N SER A 10 -16.74 2.63 -2.48
CA SER A 10 -18.10 3.17 -2.35
C SER A 10 -18.46 3.48 -0.89
N LYS A 11 -17.75 2.88 0.06
CA LYS A 11 -18.04 3.00 1.50
C LYS A 11 -17.00 3.85 2.22
N GLU A 12 -15.73 3.74 1.82
CA GLU A 12 -14.62 4.35 2.52
C GLU A 12 -13.54 4.70 1.49
N LYS A 13 -12.76 5.75 1.73
CA LYS A 13 -11.66 6.14 0.86
C LYS A 13 -10.32 5.79 1.50
N ILE A 14 -9.38 5.40 0.66
CA ILE A 14 -7.98 5.25 1.07
C ILE A 14 -7.42 6.65 1.30
N THR A 15 -6.76 6.86 2.43
CA THR A 15 -6.16 8.16 2.77
C THR A 15 -4.72 8.01 3.24
N ILE A 16 -3.91 9.01 2.94
CA ILE A 16 -2.53 9.08 3.42
C ILE A 16 -2.52 9.23 4.93
N GLN A 17 -3.47 9.97 5.48
CA GLN A 17 -3.57 10.26 6.91
C GLN A 17 -3.67 8.98 7.75
N LYS A 18 -4.47 8.03 7.29
CA LYS A 18 -4.63 6.75 8.00
C LYS A 18 -3.33 5.97 8.01
N ALA A 19 -2.63 5.92 6.87
CA ALA A 19 -1.33 5.25 6.76
C ALA A 19 -0.29 5.93 7.65
N LYS A 20 -0.24 7.25 7.61
CA LYS A 20 0.70 8.03 8.40
C LYS A 20 0.50 7.81 9.89
N LYS A 21 -0.76 7.81 10.33
CA LYS A 21 -1.10 7.57 11.73
C LYS A 21 -0.64 6.18 12.17
N PHE A 22 -0.81 5.16 11.34
CA PHE A 22 -0.35 3.80 11.62
C PHE A 22 1.17 3.74 11.75
N ILE A 23 1.88 4.37 10.82
CA ILE A 23 3.34 4.39 10.79
C ILE A 23 3.91 5.18 11.99
N GLU A 24 3.30 6.30 12.36
CA GLU A 24 3.75 7.15 13.47
C GLU A 24 3.69 6.45 14.83
N THR A 25 2.87 5.43 14.99
CA THR A 25 2.82 4.67 16.24
C THR A 25 4.01 3.75 16.40
N GLN A 26 4.82 3.57 15.36
CA GLN A 26 5.97 2.68 15.35
C GLN A 26 7.27 3.48 15.53
N LYS A 27 8.23 2.88 16.22
CA LYS A 27 9.53 3.53 16.47
C LYS A 27 10.50 3.20 15.34
N CYS A 28 10.24 3.77 14.17
CA CYS A 28 11.04 3.54 12.98
C CYS A 28 11.80 4.80 12.60
N GLY A 29 13.04 4.63 12.14
CA GLY A 29 13.88 5.75 11.73
C GLY A 29 13.62 6.24 10.32
N ALA A 30 13.00 5.42 9.48
CA ALA A 30 12.72 5.76 8.08
C ALA A 30 11.38 5.21 7.64
N SER A 31 10.67 5.97 6.83
CA SER A 31 9.41 5.54 6.24
C SER A 31 9.29 6.00 4.80
N LEU A 32 8.57 5.25 3.99
CA LEU A 32 8.35 5.55 2.59
C LEU A 32 6.89 5.25 2.24
N TYR A 33 6.27 6.15 1.47
CA TYR A 33 4.88 6.03 1.05
C TYR A 33 4.80 5.96 -0.46
N PHE A 34 4.14 4.95 -0.95
CA PHE A 34 3.84 4.81 -2.38
C PHE A 34 2.33 4.95 -2.58
N LEU A 35 1.93 5.80 -3.51
CA LEU A 35 0.53 6.02 -3.87
C LEU A 35 0.32 5.67 -5.32
N GLY A 36 -0.58 4.72 -5.59
CA GLY A 36 -1.08 4.48 -6.92
C GLY A 36 -2.36 5.27 -7.12
N THR A 37 -2.39 6.11 -8.15
CA THR A 37 -3.56 6.93 -8.46
C THR A 37 -4.06 6.64 -9.87
N VAL A 38 -5.34 6.88 -10.10
CA VAL A 38 -5.92 6.71 -11.44
C VAL A 38 -5.57 7.95 -12.27
N ARG A 39 -4.84 7.74 -13.36
CA ARG A 39 -4.46 8.82 -14.29
C ARG A 39 -5.46 8.93 -15.42
N ASP A 40 -5.48 10.11 -16.07
CA ASP A 40 -6.48 10.46 -17.09
C ASP A 40 -6.26 9.81 -18.46
N HIS A 41 -5.10 9.21 -18.73
CA HIS A 41 -4.78 8.59 -20.01
C HIS A 41 -4.30 7.16 -19.83
N ASN A 42 -4.82 6.28 -20.69
CA ASN A 42 -4.37 4.91 -20.80
C ASN A 42 -4.45 4.51 -22.27
N ASN A 43 -3.29 4.29 -22.92
CA ASN A 43 -3.22 3.93 -24.34
C ASN A 43 -3.95 4.95 -25.25
N ASP A 44 -3.68 6.23 -25.06
CA ASP A 44 -4.28 7.34 -25.82
C ASP A 44 -5.79 7.51 -25.63
N LYS A 45 -6.37 6.87 -24.64
CA LYS A 45 -7.78 7.00 -24.30
C LYS A 45 -7.96 7.81 -23.03
N THR A 46 -8.96 8.70 -23.03
CA THR A 46 -9.36 9.43 -21.84
C THR A 46 -10.12 8.51 -20.90
N VAL A 47 -9.76 8.51 -19.62
CA VAL A 47 -10.34 7.67 -18.59
C VAL A 47 -10.99 8.56 -17.53
N THR A 48 -12.21 8.23 -17.12
CA THR A 48 -12.88 8.94 -16.01
C THR A 48 -12.64 8.25 -14.67
N GLY A 49 -12.27 6.98 -14.71
CA GLY A 49 -11.97 6.18 -13.53
C GLY A 49 -11.74 4.72 -13.91
N ILE A 50 -11.43 3.91 -12.93
CA ILE A 50 -11.20 2.47 -13.12
C ILE A 50 -11.97 1.71 -12.05
N THR A 51 -12.58 0.59 -12.45
CA THR A 51 -13.23 -0.33 -11.52
C THR A 51 -12.29 -1.49 -11.23
N TYR A 52 -12.03 -1.71 -9.95
CA TYR A 52 -11.15 -2.79 -9.49
C TYR A 52 -11.98 -3.92 -8.87
N ASP A 53 -11.68 -5.16 -9.25
CA ASP A 53 -12.19 -6.35 -8.59
C ASP A 53 -11.10 -6.92 -7.68
N SER A 54 -11.52 -7.55 -6.58
CA SER A 54 -10.57 -8.11 -5.64
C SER A 54 -11.14 -9.32 -4.94
N HIS A 55 -10.30 -10.34 -4.78
CA HIS A 55 -10.52 -11.44 -3.86
C HIS A 55 -9.85 -11.08 -2.53
N ASP A 56 -10.60 -10.47 -1.63
CA ASP A 56 -10.06 -9.86 -0.40
C ASP A 56 -9.16 -10.81 0.40
N VAL A 57 -9.61 -12.05 0.60
CA VAL A 57 -8.84 -13.05 1.39
C VAL A 57 -7.53 -13.39 0.70
N MET A 58 -7.54 -13.58 -0.63
CA MET A 58 -6.34 -13.92 -1.39
C MET A 58 -5.35 -12.76 -1.43
N VAL A 59 -5.84 -11.53 -1.58
CA VAL A 59 -5.01 -10.34 -1.60
C VAL A 59 -4.30 -10.17 -0.25
N LYS A 60 -5.04 -10.28 0.83
CA LYS A 60 -4.48 -10.15 2.18
C LYS A 60 -3.45 -11.24 2.47
N LYS A 61 -3.72 -12.46 2.06
CA LYS A 61 -2.78 -13.58 2.22
C LYS A 61 -1.51 -13.35 1.41
N SER A 62 -1.63 -12.92 0.18
CA SER A 62 -0.49 -12.67 -0.70
C SER A 62 0.41 -11.57 -0.15
N PHE A 63 -0.16 -10.46 0.29
CA PHE A 63 0.62 -9.37 0.88
C PHE A 63 1.30 -9.79 2.17
N LYS A 64 0.64 -10.60 2.99
CA LYS A 64 1.23 -11.11 4.23
C LYS A 64 2.45 -11.99 3.93
N GLU A 65 2.35 -12.87 2.94
CA GLU A 65 3.46 -13.72 2.52
C GLU A 65 4.63 -12.90 1.99
N ILE A 66 4.35 -11.88 1.18
CA ILE A 66 5.37 -10.97 0.66
C ILE A 66 6.05 -10.22 1.80
N TYR A 67 5.27 -9.76 2.77
CA TYR A 67 5.79 -9.06 3.95
C TYR A 67 6.74 -9.94 4.76
N GLU A 68 6.35 -11.18 5.02
CA GLU A 68 7.17 -12.15 5.75
C GLU A 68 8.45 -12.49 4.98
N ASP A 69 8.36 -12.68 3.66
CA ASP A 69 9.51 -12.93 2.80
C ASP A 69 10.48 -11.74 2.79
N ALA A 70 9.95 -10.52 2.77
CA ALA A 70 10.79 -9.32 2.79
C ALA A 70 11.58 -9.21 4.09
N ILE A 71 10.94 -9.48 5.22
CA ILE A 71 11.60 -9.47 6.53
C ILE A 71 12.76 -10.46 6.53
N ASP A 72 12.53 -11.66 6.04
CA ASP A 72 13.53 -12.72 6.03
C ASP A 72 14.69 -12.40 5.09
N LYS A 73 14.41 -12.00 3.86
CA LYS A 73 15.43 -11.74 2.84
C LYS A 73 16.24 -10.48 3.09
N LEU A 74 15.59 -9.43 3.59
CA LEU A 74 16.23 -8.14 3.79
C LEU A 74 16.76 -7.96 5.22
N LYS A 75 16.51 -8.91 6.12
CA LYS A 75 16.93 -8.85 7.52
C LYS A 75 16.49 -7.55 8.18
N LEU A 76 15.22 -7.23 8.03
CA LEU A 76 14.68 -5.96 8.51
C LEU A 76 14.58 -5.90 10.03
N GLU A 77 14.93 -4.73 10.59
CA GLU A 77 14.75 -4.44 12.01
C GLU A 77 13.52 -3.56 12.19
N HIS A 78 12.62 -3.97 13.06
CA HIS A 78 11.36 -3.28 13.37
C HIS A 78 10.55 -2.95 12.12
N PRO A 79 10.29 -3.94 11.24
CA PRO A 79 9.55 -3.67 10.01
C PRO A 79 8.08 -3.35 10.28
N THR A 80 7.56 -2.37 9.55
CA THR A 80 6.14 -2.01 9.56
C THR A 80 5.68 -1.80 8.13
N ALA A 81 4.56 -2.39 7.77
CA ALA A 81 3.95 -2.19 6.46
C ALA A 81 2.46 -1.95 6.60
N PHE A 82 1.98 -0.96 5.87
CA PHE A 82 0.57 -0.62 5.77
C PHE A 82 0.20 -0.68 4.30
N VAL A 83 -0.75 -1.55 3.96
CA VAL A 83 -1.19 -1.72 2.57
C VAL A 83 -2.71 -1.65 2.53
N GLU A 84 -3.23 -0.75 1.72
CA GLU A 84 -4.66 -0.74 1.41
C GLU A 84 -4.85 -0.65 -0.08
N HIS A 85 -5.67 -1.52 -0.62
CA HIS A 85 -6.00 -1.58 -2.03
C HIS A 85 -7.50 -1.37 -2.22
N ALA A 86 -7.88 -0.49 -3.14
CA ALA A 86 -9.27 -0.20 -3.40
C ALA A 86 -9.94 -1.31 -4.22
N LYS A 87 -11.20 -1.57 -3.93
CA LYS A 87 -12.09 -2.31 -4.84
C LYS A 87 -13.28 -1.42 -5.17
N GLY A 88 -13.96 -1.72 -6.28
CA GLY A 88 -15.02 -0.89 -6.80
C GLY A 88 -14.49 0.22 -7.67
N TYR A 89 -15.30 1.22 -7.93
CA TYR A 89 -14.95 2.31 -8.83
C TYR A 89 -14.08 3.36 -8.13
N VAL A 90 -12.94 3.66 -8.75
CA VAL A 90 -12.04 4.73 -8.29
C VAL A 90 -12.00 5.81 -9.39
N PRO A 91 -12.47 7.02 -9.11
CA PRO A 91 -12.49 8.09 -10.10
C PRO A 91 -11.08 8.61 -10.40
N LEU A 92 -10.98 9.38 -11.47
CA LEU A 92 -9.75 10.06 -11.87
C LEU A 92 -9.14 10.80 -10.67
N GLY A 93 -7.85 10.61 -10.47
CA GLY A 93 -7.11 11.22 -9.36
C GLY A 93 -7.31 10.52 -8.02
N GLY A 94 -8.22 9.55 -7.96
CA GLY A 94 -8.43 8.77 -6.73
C GLY A 94 -7.28 7.82 -6.44
N ILE A 95 -7.14 7.46 -5.18
CA ILE A 95 -6.10 6.52 -4.74
C ILE A 95 -6.60 5.09 -4.90
N SER A 96 -5.90 4.30 -5.69
CA SER A 96 -6.22 2.88 -5.89
C SER A 96 -5.45 1.97 -4.94
N VAL A 97 -4.27 2.38 -4.53
CA VAL A 97 -3.43 1.62 -3.61
C VAL A 97 -2.54 2.57 -2.83
N ILE A 98 -2.33 2.24 -1.56
CA ILE A 98 -1.30 2.88 -0.76
C ILE A 98 -0.43 1.78 -0.15
N ILE A 99 0.88 1.96 -0.25
CA ILE A 99 1.86 1.09 0.40
C ILE A 99 2.77 2.00 1.22
N ALA A 100 2.68 1.88 2.54
CA ALA A 100 3.55 2.61 3.44
C ALA A 100 4.42 1.60 4.18
N VAL A 101 5.72 1.79 4.14
CA VAL A 101 6.66 0.91 4.81
C VAL A 101 7.59 1.71 5.69
N ALA A 102 8.02 1.10 6.79
CA ALA A 102 8.94 1.72 7.72
C ALA A 102 9.85 0.67 8.31
N CYS A 103 11.08 1.06 8.59
CA CYS A 103 12.04 0.25 9.30
C CYS A 103 13.12 1.14 9.89
N LYS A 104 14.14 0.53 10.49
CA LYS A 104 15.17 1.29 11.23
C LYS A 104 16.02 2.18 10.32
N HIS A 105 16.40 1.72 9.13
CA HIS A 105 17.35 2.39 8.26
C HIS A 105 16.80 2.71 6.88
N ARG A 106 17.23 3.87 6.34
CA ARG A 106 16.78 4.40 5.06
C ARG A 106 17.00 3.44 3.87
N ALA A 107 18.17 2.86 3.76
CA ALA A 107 18.50 1.97 2.66
C ALA A 107 17.56 0.77 2.60
N GLN A 108 17.26 0.20 3.76
CA GLN A 108 16.37 -0.94 3.87
C GLN A 108 14.92 -0.60 3.53
N VAL A 109 14.48 0.64 3.84
CA VAL A 109 13.09 1.01 3.55
C VAL A 109 12.83 1.12 2.05
N TYR A 110 13.79 1.53 1.26
CA TYR A 110 13.66 1.53 -0.21
C TYR A 110 13.53 0.11 -0.75
N GLU A 111 14.38 -0.80 -0.32
CA GLU A 111 14.32 -2.19 -0.74
C GLU A 111 13.02 -2.85 -0.29
N PHE A 112 12.58 -2.58 0.94
CA PHE A 112 11.34 -3.09 1.48
C PHE A 112 10.14 -2.63 0.65
N SER A 113 10.09 -1.35 0.31
CA SER A 113 9.02 -0.79 -0.52
C SER A 113 8.96 -1.45 -1.89
N ARG A 114 10.11 -1.65 -2.52
CA ARG A 114 10.19 -2.28 -3.84
C ARG A 114 9.78 -3.75 -3.80
N PHE A 115 9.99 -4.41 -2.67
CA PHE A 115 9.65 -5.81 -2.49
C PHE A 115 8.13 -6.04 -2.47
N ILE A 116 7.40 -5.11 -1.91
CA ILE A 116 5.94 -5.16 -1.84
C ILE A 116 5.32 -4.52 -3.10
#